data_f14b76221b3930b28f16d1fc9381ba6b
#
_entry.id   f14b76221b3930b28f16d1fc9381ba6b
#
_cell.length_a   1.000
_cell.length_b   1.000
_cell.length_c   1.000
_cell.angle_alpha   90.00
_cell.angle_beta   90.00
_cell.angle_gamma   90.00
#
_symmetry.space_group_name_H-M   'P 1'
#
loop_
_entity.id
_entity.type
_entity.pdbx_description
1 polymer ?
#
loop_
_entity_poly.entity_id
_entity_poly.type
_entity_poly.pdbx_seq_one_letter_code
_entity_poly.pdbx_strand_id
1 'polypeptide(L)'
;RILNFAFITTGLIAILISIFAPWLVDKIIAPGFPYEQKLLTVELLRFDLLAILIFSISGLVMAGLQANQHFLFPAMAPGFYNLGQIFGILVLAPSEGLKIGSITFPAYGLGIRGLVYGVILGAFLHLTIQVPGLIIHKFKWTPKVDLKNPGVKKVLALLGPRVITMLFIQMFFIVRDNLASGLGEGSVSALNLGWFIMQVPETLLGTAVAIAF
;
A
#
# COMPACT_ATOMS: atom_id res chain seq x y z
N ARG A 1 -6.04 -20.54 6.12
CA ARG A 1 -7.03 -20.64 5.02
C ARG A 1 -7.35 -19.29 4.41
N ILE A 2 -7.80 -18.31 5.20
CA ILE A 2 -8.10 -16.92 4.74
C ILE A 2 -6.85 -16.26 4.15
N LEU A 3 -5.68 -16.37 4.80
CA LEU A 3 -4.41 -15.87 4.28
C LEU A 3 -4.09 -16.41 2.89
N ASN A 4 -4.23 -17.73 2.68
CA ASN A 4 -3.96 -18.35 1.39
C ASN A 4 -4.94 -17.89 0.31
N PHE A 5 -6.23 -17.80 0.66
CA PHE A 5 -7.25 -17.29 -0.25
C PHE A 5 -6.96 -15.84 -0.65
N ALA A 6 -6.70 -14.96 0.33
CA ALA A 6 -6.38 -13.56 0.05
C ALA A 6 -5.12 -13.42 -0.79
N PHE A 7 -4.05 -14.15 -0.48
CA PHE A 7 -2.81 -14.12 -1.26
C PHE A 7 -3.02 -14.53 -2.72
N ILE A 8 -3.75 -15.64 -2.94
CA ILE A 8 -4.04 -16.12 -4.30
C ILE A 8 -4.91 -15.11 -5.05
N THR A 9 -5.97 -14.62 -4.41
CA THR A 9 -6.89 -13.65 -5.04
C THR A 9 -6.19 -12.35 -5.36
N THR A 10 -5.44 -11.78 -4.40
CA THR A 10 -4.68 -10.54 -4.62
C THR A 10 -3.58 -10.77 -5.67
N GLY A 11 -2.91 -11.93 -5.65
CA GLY A 11 -1.89 -12.29 -6.64
C GLY A 11 -2.45 -12.37 -8.06
N LEU A 12 -3.61 -13.02 -8.24
CA LEU A 12 -4.28 -13.08 -9.54
C LEU A 12 -4.70 -11.69 -10.03
N ILE A 13 -5.27 -10.87 -9.15
CA ILE A 13 -5.65 -9.48 -9.46
C ILE A 13 -4.40 -8.67 -9.82
N ALA A 14 -3.30 -8.79 -9.06
CA ALA A 14 -2.05 -8.10 -9.34
C ALA A 14 -1.46 -8.49 -10.70
N ILE A 15 -1.49 -9.78 -11.05
CA ILE A 15 -1.06 -10.26 -12.38
C ILE A 15 -1.93 -9.64 -13.48
N LEU A 16 -3.25 -9.67 -13.33
CA LEU A 16 -4.17 -9.06 -14.29
C LEU A 16 -3.90 -7.56 -14.45
N ILE A 17 -3.79 -6.82 -13.35
CA ILE A 17 -3.48 -5.39 -13.38
C ILE A 17 -2.12 -5.16 -14.05
N SER A 18 -1.10 -5.97 -13.76
CA SER A 18 0.24 -5.84 -14.36
C SER A 18 0.22 -6.06 -15.87
N ILE A 19 -0.59 -7.01 -16.37
CA ILE A 19 -0.74 -7.27 -17.82
C ILE A 19 -1.47 -6.09 -18.48
N PHE A 20 -2.56 -5.62 -17.88
CA PHE A 20 -3.37 -4.53 -18.43
C PHE A 20 -2.85 -3.14 -18.04
N ALA A 21 -1.76 -3.01 -17.28
CA ALA A 21 -1.21 -1.74 -16.81
C ALA A 21 -1.01 -0.69 -17.92
N PRO A 22 -0.46 -1.02 -19.11
CA PRO A 22 -0.31 -0.03 -20.19
C PRO A 22 -1.66 0.54 -20.63
N TRP A 23 -2.66 -0.31 -20.82
CA TRP A 23 -3.99 0.11 -21.21
C TRP A 23 -4.70 0.91 -20.11
N LEU A 24 -4.58 0.47 -18.86
CA LEU A 24 -5.16 1.16 -17.70
C LEU A 24 -4.60 2.57 -17.55
N VAL A 25 -3.27 2.73 -17.67
CA VAL A 25 -2.62 4.03 -17.56
C VAL A 25 -2.99 4.92 -18.73
N ASP A 26 -2.97 4.39 -19.96
CA ASP A 26 -3.24 5.18 -21.17
C ASP A 26 -4.69 5.65 -21.28
N LYS A 27 -5.66 4.83 -20.87
CA LYS A 27 -7.09 5.10 -21.10
C LYS A 27 -7.86 5.51 -19.86
N ILE A 28 -7.44 5.09 -18.68
CA ILE A 28 -8.26 5.24 -17.47
C ILE A 28 -7.58 6.14 -16.43
N ILE A 29 -6.31 5.85 -16.06
CA ILE A 29 -5.67 6.50 -14.91
C ILE A 29 -5.17 7.88 -15.27
N ALA A 30 -4.34 7.97 -16.32
CA ALA A 30 -3.66 9.21 -16.70
C ALA A 30 -3.56 9.37 -18.23
N PRO A 31 -4.69 9.48 -18.95
CA PRO A 31 -4.69 9.61 -20.40
C PRO A 31 -3.99 10.89 -20.88
N GLY A 32 -4.00 11.96 -20.07
CA GLY A 32 -3.35 13.23 -20.38
C GLY A 32 -1.84 13.27 -20.18
N PHE A 33 -1.22 12.23 -19.62
CA PHE A 33 0.22 12.22 -19.42
C PHE A 33 1.00 12.07 -20.74
N PRO A 34 2.18 12.73 -20.89
CA PRO A 34 3.13 12.47 -21.96
C PRO A 34 3.53 10.99 -21.98
N TYR A 35 3.91 10.50 -23.17
CA TYR A 35 4.24 9.09 -23.40
C TYR A 35 5.30 8.54 -22.41
N GLU A 36 6.38 9.29 -22.17
CA GLU A 36 7.44 8.91 -21.24
C GLU A 36 6.93 8.77 -19.80
N GLN A 37 6.03 9.66 -19.37
CA GLN A 37 5.43 9.59 -18.04
C GLN A 37 4.49 8.40 -17.93
N LYS A 38 3.76 8.05 -19.00
CA LYS A 38 2.92 6.84 -19.01
C LYS A 38 3.76 5.59 -18.87
N LEU A 39 4.87 5.47 -19.58
CA LEU A 39 5.78 4.34 -19.46
C LEU A 39 6.31 4.18 -18.04
N LEU A 40 6.79 5.29 -17.47
CA LEU A 40 7.26 5.31 -16.09
C LEU A 40 6.16 4.91 -15.10
N THR A 41 4.95 5.43 -15.26
CA THR A 41 3.80 5.11 -14.42
C THR A 41 3.46 3.61 -14.48
N VAL A 42 3.51 2.99 -15.67
CA VAL A 42 3.29 1.55 -15.85
C VAL A 42 4.37 0.74 -15.12
N GLU A 43 5.63 1.15 -15.24
CA GLU A 43 6.75 0.49 -14.57
C GLU A 43 6.59 0.55 -13.04
N LEU A 44 6.36 1.75 -12.49
CA LEU A 44 6.19 1.97 -11.05
C LEU A 44 4.97 1.24 -10.51
N LEU A 45 3.85 1.24 -11.24
CA LEU A 45 2.65 0.48 -10.88
C LEU A 45 2.95 -1.01 -10.73
N ARG A 46 3.70 -1.59 -11.67
CA ARG A 46 4.07 -3.02 -11.60
C ARG A 46 4.92 -3.34 -10.37
N PHE A 47 5.85 -2.47 -10.01
CA PHE A 47 6.64 -2.65 -8.78
C PHE A 47 5.78 -2.47 -7.52
N ASP A 48 4.88 -1.50 -7.51
CA ASP A 48 4.01 -1.23 -6.36
C ASP A 48 3.04 -2.39 -6.07
N LEU A 49 2.62 -3.14 -7.11
CA LEU A 49 1.83 -4.36 -6.94
C LEU A 49 2.52 -5.41 -6.05
N LEU A 50 3.86 -5.43 -5.98
CA LEU A 50 4.60 -6.31 -5.06
C LEU A 50 4.39 -5.87 -3.60
N ALA A 51 4.41 -4.56 -3.34
CA ALA A 51 4.12 -4.04 -2.00
C ALA A 51 2.68 -4.37 -1.59
N ILE A 52 1.71 -4.25 -2.51
CA ILE A 52 0.30 -4.60 -2.27
C ILE A 52 0.15 -6.09 -1.91
N LEU A 53 0.88 -7.00 -2.58
CA LEU A 53 0.88 -8.42 -2.23
C LEU A 53 1.39 -8.66 -0.81
N ILE A 54 2.48 -8.00 -0.41
CA ILE A 54 3.03 -8.09 0.95
C ILE A 54 2.02 -7.54 1.96
N PHE A 55 1.40 -6.38 1.68
CA PHE A 55 0.39 -5.78 2.54
C PHE A 55 -0.87 -6.62 2.69
N SER A 56 -1.28 -7.36 1.66
CA SER A 56 -2.44 -8.25 1.74
C SER A 56 -2.26 -9.34 2.81
N ILE A 57 -1.04 -9.86 2.94
CA ILE A 57 -0.68 -10.82 4.00
C ILE A 57 -0.54 -10.08 5.33
N SER A 58 0.20 -9.00 5.35
CA SER A 58 0.54 -8.25 6.56
C SER A 58 -0.70 -7.69 7.26
N GLY A 59 -1.68 -7.19 6.52
CA GLY A 59 -2.96 -6.71 7.07
C GLY A 59 -3.77 -7.83 7.74
N LEU A 60 -3.78 -9.03 7.15
CA LEU A 60 -4.46 -10.17 7.75
C LEU A 60 -3.72 -10.71 8.99
N VAL A 61 -2.39 -10.68 8.99
CA VAL A 61 -1.58 -11.00 10.17
C VAL A 61 -1.89 -9.99 11.29
N MET A 62 -1.90 -8.71 10.97
CA MET A 62 -2.24 -7.63 11.89
C MET A 62 -3.63 -7.84 12.53
N ALA A 63 -4.64 -8.08 11.70
CA ALA A 63 -5.99 -8.37 12.18
C ALA A 63 -6.05 -9.63 13.06
N GLY A 64 -5.29 -10.67 12.71
CA GLY A 64 -5.18 -11.89 13.51
C GLY A 64 -4.54 -11.65 14.89
N LEU A 65 -3.48 -10.86 14.95
CA LEU A 65 -2.84 -10.49 16.22
C LEU A 65 -3.76 -9.63 17.10
N GLN A 66 -4.44 -8.63 16.51
CA GLN A 66 -5.41 -7.80 17.24
C GLN A 66 -6.60 -8.61 17.75
N ALA A 67 -7.10 -9.57 16.99
CA ALA A 67 -8.16 -10.49 17.43
C ALA A 67 -7.73 -11.36 18.63
N ASN A 68 -6.43 -11.61 18.79
CA ASN A 68 -5.85 -12.29 19.94
C ASN A 68 -5.35 -11.31 21.03
N GLN A 69 -5.87 -10.09 21.05
CA GLN A 69 -5.55 -9.04 22.04
C GLN A 69 -4.06 -8.66 22.06
N HIS A 70 -3.36 -8.86 20.95
CA HIS A 70 -1.95 -8.49 20.81
C HIS A 70 -1.84 -7.23 19.94
N PHE A 71 -1.60 -6.08 20.55
CA PHE A 71 -1.63 -4.79 19.88
C PHE A 71 -0.25 -4.18 19.64
N LEU A 72 0.78 -4.63 20.36
CA LEU A 72 2.11 -4.01 20.30
C LEU A 72 2.72 -4.05 18.89
N PHE A 73 2.91 -5.23 18.31
CA PHE A 73 3.51 -5.35 16.98
C PHE A 73 2.63 -4.76 15.87
N PRO A 74 1.29 -4.95 15.87
CA PRO A 74 0.39 -4.20 15.01
C PRO A 74 0.55 -2.68 15.07
N ALA A 75 0.70 -2.11 16.27
CA ALA A 75 0.86 -0.67 16.43
C ALA A 75 2.23 -0.15 15.92
N MET A 76 3.27 -0.97 15.99
CA MET A 76 4.60 -0.63 15.47
C MET A 76 4.70 -0.75 13.94
N ALA A 77 3.89 -1.59 13.31
CA ALA A 77 4.02 -1.94 11.91
C ALA A 77 3.98 -0.72 10.96
N PRO A 78 3.08 0.27 11.11
CA PRO A 78 3.11 1.48 10.29
C PRO A 78 4.40 2.29 10.44
N GLY A 79 4.98 2.33 11.64
CA GLY A 79 6.28 2.98 11.88
C GLY A 79 7.40 2.32 11.08
N PHE A 80 7.45 1.00 11.06
CA PHE A 80 8.42 0.24 10.27
C PHE A 80 8.22 0.40 8.76
N TYR A 81 6.99 0.53 8.30
CA TYR A 81 6.70 0.89 6.92
C TYR A 81 7.29 2.25 6.55
N ASN A 82 7.08 3.26 7.40
CA ASN A 82 7.63 4.60 7.19
C ASN A 82 9.17 4.59 7.18
N LEU A 83 9.82 3.76 8.00
CA LEU A 83 11.30 3.60 7.95
C LEU A 83 11.77 3.13 6.58
N GLY A 84 11.08 2.17 5.96
CA GLY A 84 11.38 1.73 4.60
C GLY A 84 11.24 2.85 3.56
N GLN A 85 10.18 3.64 3.66
CA GLN A 85 9.97 4.80 2.78
C GLN A 85 11.05 5.87 2.97
N ILE A 86 11.37 6.21 4.23
CA ILE A 86 12.45 7.17 4.56
C ILE A 86 13.78 6.68 3.99
N PHE A 87 14.09 5.40 4.13
CA PHE A 87 15.29 4.82 3.52
C PHE A 87 15.27 4.96 2.00
N GLY A 88 14.13 4.72 1.35
CA GLY A 88 13.94 4.94 -0.08
C GLY A 88 14.25 6.38 -0.50
N ILE A 89 13.72 7.34 0.26
CA ILE A 89 13.87 8.78 -0.02
C ILE A 89 15.31 9.26 0.23
N LEU A 90 15.92 8.85 1.34
CA LEU A 90 17.20 9.40 1.78
C LEU A 90 18.42 8.67 1.21
N VAL A 91 18.26 7.40 0.83
CA VAL A 91 19.38 6.54 0.44
C VAL A 91 19.24 6.05 -1.02
N LEU A 92 18.08 5.52 -1.39
CA LEU A 92 17.93 4.89 -2.70
C LEU A 92 17.69 5.90 -3.83
N ALA A 93 16.86 6.93 -3.57
CA ALA A 93 16.47 7.89 -4.59
C ALA A 93 17.56 8.92 -4.96
N PRO A 94 18.30 9.52 -4.00
CA PRO A 94 19.23 10.59 -4.32
C PRO A 94 20.40 10.15 -5.18
N SER A 95 20.87 11.03 -6.06
CA SER A 95 22.13 10.88 -6.81
C SER A 95 23.36 11.32 -6.02
N GLU A 96 23.15 12.18 -5.03
CA GLU A 96 24.21 12.66 -4.12
C GLU A 96 23.84 12.33 -2.68
N GLY A 97 24.84 11.95 -1.89
CA GLY A 97 24.64 11.59 -0.47
C GLY A 97 24.18 12.78 0.36
N LEU A 98 23.08 12.59 1.08
CA LEU A 98 22.56 13.60 2.02
C LEU A 98 23.49 13.71 3.23
N LYS A 99 23.97 14.92 3.52
CA LYS A 99 24.77 15.22 4.71
C LYS A 99 23.88 15.79 5.79
N ILE A 100 23.86 15.12 6.94
CA ILE A 100 23.17 15.62 8.14
C ILE A 100 24.24 15.71 9.24
N GLY A 101 24.70 16.91 9.52
CA GLY A 101 25.83 17.13 10.44
C GLY A 101 27.12 16.47 9.95
N SER A 102 27.68 15.57 10.75
CA SER A 102 28.87 14.78 10.41
C SER A 102 28.57 13.46 9.68
N ILE A 103 27.31 13.09 9.54
CA ILE A 103 26.89 11.83 8.92
C ILE A 103 26.56 12.08 7.45
N THR A 104 27.20 11.33 6.56
CA THR A 104 26.87 11.30 5.13
C THR A 104 26.15 9.99 4.82
N PHE A 105 24.91 10.08 4.38
CA PHE A 105 24.16 8.91 3.93
C PHE A 105 24.63 8.51 2.53
N PRO A 106 24.74 7.20 2.23
CA PRO A 106 25.05 6.74 0.89
C PRO A 106 23.89 7.12 -0.06
N ALA A 107 24.21 7.33 -1.34
CA ALA A 107 23.22 7.61 -2.39
C ALA A 107 23.41 6.62 -3.54
N TYR A 108 22.29 6.04 -3.99
CA TYR A 108 22.29 5.06 -5.07
C TYR A 108 21.80 5.64 -6.42
N GLY A 109 21.26 6.85 -6.44
CA GLY A 109 20.87 7.55 -7.67
C GLY A 109 19.70 6.92 -8.44
N LEU A 110 18.83 6.15 -7.76
CA LEU A 110 17.73 5.45 -8.43
C LEU A 110 16.54 6.36 -8.77
N GLY A 111 16.57 7.62 -8.34
CA GLY A 111 15.51 8.57 -8.57
C GLY A 111 14.16 8.08 -8.02
N ILE A 112 13.09 8.26 -8.79
CA ILE A 112 11.74 7.86 -8.40
C ILE A 112 11.60 6.33 -8.17
N ARG A 113 12.41 5.51 -8.83
CA ARG A 113 12.43 4.05 -8.59
C ARG A 113 12.89 3.74 -7.16
N GLY A 114 13.82 4.51 -6.62
CA GLY A 114 14.28 4.39 -5.24
C GLY A 114 13.15 4.58 -4.22
N LEU A 115 12.18 5.47 -4.51
CA LEU A 115 11.00 5.64 -3.67
C LEU A 115 10.15 4.37 -3.65
N VAL A 116 9.88 3.77 -4.80
CA VAL A 116 9.06 2.56 -4.90
C VAL A 116 9.76 1.36 -4.25
N TYR A 117 11.07 1.22 -4.40
CA TYR A 117 11.83 0.21 -3.65
C TYR A 117 11.78 0.44 -2.14
N GLY A 118 11.76 1.70 -1.70
CA GLY A 118 11.52 2.07 -0.31
C GLY A 118 10.13 1.63 0.19
N VAL A 119 9.10 1.77 -0.65
CA VAL A 119 7.74 1.29 -0.36
C VAL A 119 7.71 -0.24 -0.23
N ILE A 120 8.35 -0.98 -1.13
CA ILE A 120 8.43 -2.45 -1.08
C ILE A 120 9.19 -2.89 0.19
N LEU A 121 10.32 -2.26 0.49
CA LEU A 121 11.07 -2.51 1.72
C LEU A 121 10.22 -2.21 2.95
N GLY A 122 9.50 -1.10 2.95
CA GLY A 122 8.58 -0.71 4.02
C GLY A 122 7.46 -1.74 4.22
N ALA A 123 6.85 -2.24 3.14
CA ALA A 123 5.86 -3.30 3.20
C ALA A 123 6.43 -4.60 3.81
N PHE A 124 7.67 -4.94 3.44
CA PHE A 124 8.37 -6.09 4.01
C PHE A 124 8.66 -5.89 5.51
N LEU A 125 9.14 -4.72 5.92
CA LEU A 125 9.39 -4.39 7.33
C LEU A 125 8.09 -4.39 8.14
N HIS A 126 6.99 -3.86 7.56
CA HIS A 126 5.64 -3.90 8.16
C HIS A 126 5.17 -5.33 8.45
N LEU A 127 5.45 -6.28 7.55
CA LEU A 127 5.16 -7.69 7.79
C LEU A 127 6.11 -8.30 8.83
N THR A 128 7.40 -8.03 8.70
CA THR A 128 8.46 -8.66 9.50
C THR A 128 8.32 -8.33 10.98
N ILE A 129 8.00 -7.08 11.35
CA ILE A 129 7.82 -6.69 12.75
C ILE A 129 6.69 -7.45 13.45
N GLN A 130 5.76 -8.02 12.71
CA GLN A 130 4.64 -8.79 13.23
C GLN A 130 4.97 -10.27 13.44
N VAL A 131 6.05 -10.77 12.85
CA VAL A 131 6.46 -12.20 12.94
C VAL A 131 6.66 -12.65 14.39
N PRO A 132 7.32 -11.89 15.28
CA PRO A 132 7.44 -12.28 16.68
C PRO A 132 6.08 -12.52 17.35
N GLY A 133 5.08 -11.71 17.03
CA GLY A 133 3.70 -11.92 17.52
C GLY A 133 3.10 -13.25 17.06
N LEU A 134 3.34 -13.66 15.81
CA LEU A 134 2.90 -14.95 15.30
C LEU A 134 3.58 -16.12 16.04
N ILE A 135 4.87 -15.98 16.36
CA ILE A 135 5.63 -17.00 17.09
C ILE A 135 5.08 -17.14 18.53
N ILE A 136 4.87 -16.03 19.22
CA ILE A 136 4.31 -16.00 20.57
C ILE A 136 2.95 -16.72 20.62
N HIS A 137 2.10 -16.46 19.64
CA HIS A 137 0.77 -17.10 19.55
C HIS A 137 0.79 -18.48 18.89
N LYS A 138 1.97 -19.07 18.67
CA LYS A 138 2.14 -20.42 18.11
C LYS A 138 1.36 -20.58 16.79
N PHE A 139 1.35 -19.56 15.95
CA PHE A 139 0.65 -19.57 14.68
C PHE A 139 1.12 -20.72 13.80
N LYS A 140 0.18 -21.56 13.34
CA LYS A 140 0.45 -22.67 12.44
C LYS A 140 -0.13 -22.34 11.06
N TRP A 141 0.74 -22.07 10.12
CA TRP A 141 0.32 -21.92 8.74
C TRP A 141 -0.06 -23.27 8.13
N THR A 142 -1.18 -23.31 7.42
CA THR A 142 -1.63 -24.49 6.67
C THR A 142 -1.89 -24.11 5.22
N PRO A 143 -1.24 -24.76 4.23
CA PRO A 143 -1.41 -24.44 2.81
C PRO A 143 -2.71 -25.01 2.24
N LYS A 144 -3.85 -24.64 2.84
CA LYS A 144 -5.18 -25.10 2.40
C LYS A 144 -6.06 -23.88 2.10
N VAL A 145 -6.78 -23.95 0.98
CA VAL A 145 -7.90 -23.05 0.66
C VAL A 145 -9.18 -23.84 0.86
N ASP A 146 -10.06 -23.33 1.71
CA ASP A 146 -11.32 -24.00 2.03
C ASP A 146 -12.44 -22.97 2.10
N LEU A 147 -13.07 -22.74 0.96
CA LEU A 147 -14.19 -21.80 0.81
C LEU A 147 -15.49 -22.32 1.46
N LYS A 148 -15.55 -23.61 1.78
CA LYS A 148 -16.72 -24.21 2.43
C LYS A 148 -16.73 -23.97 3.94
N ASN A 149 -15.58 -23.60 4.52
CA ASN A 149 -15.46 -23.29 5.93
C ASN A 149 -16.40 -22.16 6.35
N PRO A 150 -17.23 -22.32 7.40
CA PRO A 150 -18.20 -21.30 7.83
C PRO A 150 -17.55 -19.95 8.17
N GLY A 151 -16.37 -19.95 8.80
CA GLY A 151 -15.62 -18.73 9.11
C GLY A 151 -15.18 -17.99 7.86
N VAL A 152 -14.71 -18.70 6.82
CA VAL A 152 -14.33 -18.09 5.53
C VAL A 152 -15.56 -17.47 4.85
N LYS A 153 -16.69 -18.19 4.83
CA LYS A 153 -17.95 -17.66 4.27
C LYS A 153 -18.42 -16.41 4.99
N LYS A 154 -18.34 -16.39 6.31
CA LYS A 154 -18.73 -15.22 7.12
C LYS A 154 -17.85 -14.01 6.80
N VAL A 155 -16.53 -14.18 6.69
CA VAL A 155 -15.60 -13.11 6.31
C VAL A 155 -15.93 -12.59 4.91
N LEU A 156 -16.13 -13.47 3.92
CA LEU A 156 -16.46 -13.06 2.56
C LEU A 156 -17.80 -12.33 2.46
N ALA A 157 -18.80 -12.76 3.23
CA ALA A 157 -20.09 -12.08 3.29
C ALA A 157 -19.99 -10.65 3.86
N LEU A 158 -19.11 -10.44 4.86
CA LEU A 158 -18.85 -9.13 5.44
C LEU A 158 -18.00 -8.24 4.53
N LEU A 159 -17.09 -8.85 3.75
CA LEU A 159 -16.24 -8.11 2.81
C LEU A 159 -17.02 -7.59 1.60
N GLY A 160 -18.04 -8.31 1.12
CA GLY A 160 -18.77 -7.96 -0.11
C GLY A 160 -19.26 -6.52 -0.13
N PRO A 161 -20.12 -6.09 0.81
CA PRO A 161 -20.61 -4.70 0.86
C PRO A 161 -19.47 -3.68 1.01
N ARG A 162 -18.42 -4.00 1.79
CA ARG A 162 -17.28 -3.13 2.01
C ARG A 162 -16.45 -2.93 0.72
N VAL A 163 -16.26 -3.98 -0.07
CA VAL A 163 -15.58 -3.89 -1.37
C VAL A 163 -16.34 -2.96 -2.31
N ILE A 164 -17.68 -3.07 -2.36
CA ILE A 164 -18.51 -2.19 -3.18
C ILE A 164 -18.34 -0.72 -2.76
N THR A 165 -18.41 -0.43 -1.47
CA THR A 165 -18.19 0.93 -0.94
C THR A 165 -16.80 1.46 -1.33
N MET A 166 -15.76 0.64 -1.16
CA MET A 166 -14.40 1.03 -1.53
C MET A 166 -14.23 1.25 -3.03
N LEU A 167 -14.90 0.46 -3.88
CA LEU A 167 -14.90 0.67 -5.33
C LEU A 167 -15.45 2.06 -5.70
N PHE A 168 -16.56 2.48 -5.11
CA PHE A 168 -17.11 3.83 -5.39
C PHE A 168 -16.15 4.94 -4.95
N ILE A 169 -15.52 4.81 -3.79
CA ILE A 169 -14.50 5.76 -3.32
C ILE A 169 -13.32 5.80 -4.29
N GLN A 170 -12.81 4.65 -4.72
CA GLN A 170 -11.70 4.58 -5.66
C GLN A 170 -12.06 5.12 -7.05
N MET A 171 -13.28 4.91 -7.51
CA MET A 171 -13.75 5.51 -8.77
C MET A 171 -13.68 7.04 -8.73
N PHE A 172 -14.03 7.67 -7.59
CA PHE A 172 -13.88 9.12 -7.42
C PHE A 172 -12.42 9.56 -7.61
N PHE A 173 -11.45 8.87 -6.98
CA PHE A 173 -10.03 9.21 -7.14
C PHE A 173 -9.53 8.98 -8.57
N ILE A 174 -9.94 7.88 -9.22
CA ILE A 174 -9.57 7.60 -10.61
C ILE A 174 -10.08 8.70 -11.54
N VAL A 175 -11.34 9.10 -11.41
CA VAL A 175 -11.93 10.18 -12.23
C VAL A 175 -11.22 11.50 -11.98
N ARG A 176 -10.95 11.83 -10.72
CA ARG A 176 -10.21 13.03 -10.33
C ARG A 176 -8.83 13.07 -10.99
N ASP A 177 -8.05 11.99 -10.87
CA ASP A 177 -6.69 11.92 -11.39
C ASP A 177 -6.66 11.87 -12.92
N ASN A 178 -7.66 11.21 -13.52
CA ASN A 178 -7.86 11.22 -14.96
C ASN A 178 -8.05 12.65 -15.49
N LEU A 179 -8.98 13.40 -14.91
CA LEU A 179 -9.24 14.80 -15.29
C LEU A 179 -8.00 15.68 -15.03
N ALA A 180 -7.34 15.51 -13.88
CA ALA A 180 -6.16 16.27 -13.51
C ALA A 180 -4.96 15.99 -14.41
N SER A 181 -4.86 14.79 -14.97
CA SER A 181 -3.77 14.41 -15.88
C SER A 181 -3.74 15.26 -17.16
N GLY A 182 -4.86 15.86 -17.55
CA GLY A 182 -4.97 16.75 -18.71
C GLY A 182 -4.70 18.24 -18.41
N LEU A 183 -4.51 18.64 -17.15
CA LEU A 183 -4.38 20.06 -16.77
C LEU A 183 -2.94 20.60 -16.80
N GLY A 184 -1.95 19.74 -16.97
CA GLY A 184 -0.55 20.14 -17.00
C GLY A 184 0.28 19.52 -15.87
N GLU A 185 1.60 19.70 -15.97
CA GLU A 185 2.55 19.11 -15.02
C GLU A 185 2.31 19.59 -13.58
N GLY A 186 2.35 18.65 -12.63
CA GLY A 186 2.16 18.93 -11.22
C GLY A 186 0.72 18.94 -10.73
N SER A 187 -0.30 19.03 -11.60
CA SER A 187 -1.71 19.13 -11.18
C SER A 187 -2.18 17.94 -10.34
N VAL A 188 -1.82 16.72 -10.72
CA VAL A 188 -2.13 15.50 -9.95
C VAL A 188 -1.45 15.55 -8.57
N SER A 189 -0.18 15.97 -8.52
CA SER A 189 0.58 16.10 -7.27
C SER A 189 0.00 17.15 -6.35
N ALA A 190 -0.41 18.30 -6.89
CA ALA A 190 -1.04 19.40 -6.13
C ALA A 190 -2.37 18.95 -5.51
N LEU A 191 -3.21 18.24 -6.26
CA LEU A 191 -4.47 17.68 -5.75
C LEU A 191 -4.25 16.65 -4.65
N ASN A 192 -3.25 15.78 -4.79
CA ASN A 192 -2.90 14.81 -3.77
C ASN A 192 -2.38 15.49 -2.50
N LEU A 193 -1.51 16.50 -2.63
CA LEU A 193 -1.02 17.26 -1.49
C LEU A 193 -2.17 17.99 -0.77
N GLY A 194 -3.07 18.64 -1.51
CA GLY A 194 -4.28 19.28 -0.95
C GLY A 194 -5.16 18.28 -0.18
N TRP A 195 -5.34 17.07 -0.72
CA TRP A 195 -6.06 16.00 -0.05
C TRP A 195 -5.38 15.58 1.26
N PHE A 196 -4.06 15.39 1.28
CA PHE A 196 -3.32 15.08 2.51
C PHE A 196 -3.49 16.17 3.58
N ILE A 197 -3.36 17.44 3.21
CA ILE A 197 -3.54 18.57 4.14
C ILE A 197 -4.95 18.57 4.73
N MET A 198 -5.97 18.28 3.91
CA MET A 198 -7.37 18.20 4.37
C MET A 198 -7.59 17.02 5.32
N GLN A 199 -6.93 15.88 5.12
CA GLN A 199 -7.05 14.71 5.98
C GLN A 199 -6.46 14.92 7.39
N VAL A 200 -5.51 15.82 7.58
CA VAL A 200 -4.87 16.03 8.90
C VAL A 200 -5.87 16.39 9.98
N PRO A 201 -6.72 17.44 9.83
CA PRO A 201 -7.76 17.74 10.81
C PRO A 201 -8.81 16.64 10.96
N GLU A 202 -9.21 16.02 9.84
CA GLU A 202 -10.18 14.91 9.84
C GLU A 202 -9.68 13.72 10.66
N THR A 203 -8.43 13.32 10.46
CA THR A 203 -7.84 12.18 11.19
C THR A 203 -7.64 12.51 12.67
N LEU A 204 -7.13 13.69 12.99
CA LEU A 204 -6.86 14.08 14.38
C LEU A 204 -8.14 14.27 15.20
N LEU A 205 -9.16 14.90 14.62
CA LEU A 205 -10.40 15.21 15.34
C LEU A 205 -11.45 14.11 15.15
N GLY A 206 -11.71 13.71 13.90
CA GLY A 206 -12.76 12.74 13.57
C GLY A 206 -12.47 11.35 14.10
N THR A 207 -11.25 10.85 13.87
CA THR A 207 -10.87 9.50 14.35
C THR A 207 -10.73 9.46 15.86
N ALA A 208 -10.17 10.50 16.49
CA ALA A 208 -10.05 10.57 17.94
C ALA A 208 -11.43 10.56 18.63
N VAL A 209 -12.39 11.31 18.10
CA VAL A 209 -13.77 11.34 18.61
C VAL A 209 -14.45 9.99 18.36
N ALA A 210 -14.32 9.40 17.17
CA ALA A 210 -14.94 8.11 16.84
C ALA A 210 -14.40 6.92 17.67
N ILE A 211 -13.17 7.03 18.20
CA ILE A 211 -12.60 6.00 19.10
C ILE A 211 -13.02 6.23 20.55
N ALA A 212 -13.28 7.48 20.93
CA ALA A 212 -13.63 7.84 22.32
C ALA A 212 -15.11 7.57 22.66
N PHE A 213 -15.98 7.45 21.67
CA PHE A 213 -17.42 7.18 21.80
C PHE A 213 -17.81 5.87 21.09
#